data_3bc387497fc88ac5ef6ba2205ef03cf5
#
_entry.id   3bc387497fc88ac5ef6ba2205ef03cf5
#
_cell.length_a   1.000
_cell.length_b   1.000
_cell.length_c   1.000
_cell.angle_alpha   90.00
_cell.angle_beta   90.00
_cell.angle_gamma   90.00
#
_symmetry.space_group_name_H-M   'P 1'
#
loop_
_entity.id
_entity.type
_entity.pdbx_description
1 polymer ?
#
loop_
_entity_poly.entity_id
_entity_poly.type
_entity_poly.pdbx_seq_one_letter_code
_entity_poly.pdbx_strand_id
1 'polypeptide(L)'
;MDSFIVCNVTIEGFHYWENAPVIYGYLRNNHRHMFNIELHIPVRELDREIEFIEEQRIIKERILAKFGDRLGYAQFEGMSCEHIAKWLMEEYSTATYCKVIEDTNGGAILVRKQHQNPFCRLG
;
A
#
# COMPACT_ATOMS: atom_id res chain seq x y z
N MET A 1 12.26 -22.62 -4.09
CA MET A 1 12.08 -21.22 -4.52
C MET A 1 10.83 -20.66 -3.86
N ASP A 2 10.87 -19.40 -3.50
CA ASP A 2 9.69 -18.71 -3.02
C ASP A 2 8.97 -18.07 -4.19
N SER A 3 7.64 -18.05 -4.13
CA SER A 3 6.83 -17.40 -5.16
C SER A 3 5.88 -16.40 -4.52
N PHE A 4 5.61 -15.34 -5.25
CA PHE A 4 4.78 -14.23 -4.78
C PHE A 4 3.84 -13.80 -5.89
N ILE A 5 2.65 -13.38 -5.50
CA ILE A 5 1.78 -12.63 -6.40
C ILE A 5 2.09 -11.16 -6.23
N VAL A 6 2.14 -10.44 -7.34
CA VAL A 6 2.32 -8.99 -7.36
C VAL A 6 0.98 -8.36 -7.74
N CYS A 7 0.43 -7.57 -6.83
CA CYS A 7 -0.81 -6.83 -7.06
C CYS A 7 -0.49 -5.36 -7.20
N ASN A 8 -1.02 -4.74 -8.25
CA ASN A 8 -0.87 -3.30 -8.51
C ASN A 8 -2.25 -2.66 -8.50
N VAL A 9 -2.39 -1.60 -7.69
CA VAL A 9 -3.63 -0.84 -7.58
C VAL A 9 -3.28 0.63 -7.74
N THR A 10 -4.03 1.31 -8.61
CA THR A 10 -3.93 2.76 -8.75
C THR A 10 -5.21 3.37 -8.21
N ILE A 11 -5.06 4.35 -7.32
CA ILE A 11 -6.21 5.00 -6.70
C ILE A 11 -5.96 6.50 -6.60
N GLU A 12 -6.95 7.27 -7.02
CA GLU A 12 -6.90 8.72 -6.89
C GLU A 12 -7.25 9.08 -5.45
N GLY A 13 -6.42 9.91 -4.82
CA GLY A 13 -6.63 10.25 -3.43
C GLY A 13 -5.99 11.56 -3.04
N PHE A 14 -6.19 11.90 -1.77
CA PHE A 14 -5.73 13.14 -1.18
C PHE A 14 -5.06 12.84 0.15
N HIS A 15 -4.02 13.61 0.47
CA HIS A 15 -3.43 13.60 1.80
C HIS A 15 -2.78 14.96 2.08
N TYR A 16 -2.31 15.14 3.32
CA TYR A 16 -1.65 16.37 3.72
C TYR A 16 -0.59 16.05 4.78
N TRP A 17 0.35 16.96 4.94
CA TRP A 17 1.38 16.88 5.97
C TRP A 17 1.20 18.07 6.91
N GLU A 18 0.41 17.87 7.97
CA GLU A 18 -0.03 18.94 8.87
C GLU A 18 1.16 19.71 9.49
N ASN A 19 2.17 18.97 9.92
CA ASN A 19 3.33 19.55 10.62
C ASN A 19 4.53 19.73 9.71
N ALA A 20 4.32 19.89 8.41
CA ALA A 20 5.42 20.07 7.46
C ALA A 20 6.26 21.30 7.85
N PRO A 21 7.61 21.20 7.77
CA PRO A 21 8.47 22.36 7.95
C PRO A 21 8.11 23.49 6.99
N VAL A 22 8.48 24.73 7.35
CA VAL A 22 8.10 25.90 6.55
C VAL A 22 8.51 25.75 5.08
N ILE A 23 9.69 25.20 4.81
CA ILE A 23 10.18 24.99 3.44
C ILE A 23 9.25 24.07 2.63
N TYR A 24 8.51 23.18 3.31
CA TYR A 24 7.54 22.28 2.70
C TYR A 24 6.10 22.66 3.07
N GLY A 25 5.87 23.95 3.41
CA GLY A 25 4.56 24.41 3.86
C GLY A 25 3.43 24.16 2.87
N TYR A 26 3.75 24.10 1.57
CA TYR A 26 2.77 23.80 0.53
C TYR A 26 2.19 22.39 0.65
N LEU A 27 2.82 21.47 1.41
CA LEU A 27 2.33 20.12 1.65
C LEU A 27 1.36 20.03 2.83
N ARG A 28 1.18 21.13 3.58
CA ARG A 28 0.28 21.16 4.74
C ARG A 28 -1.18 21.07 4.35
N ASN A 29 -1.52 21.55 3.16
CA ASN A 29 -2.89 21.52 2.66
C ASN A 29 -3.16 20.22 1.96
N ASN A 30 -4.42 19.80 1.98
CA ASN A 30 -4.84 18.60 1.29
C ASN A 30 -4.48 18.70 -0.20
N HIS A 31 -3.81 17.70 -0.73
CA HIS A 31 -3.37 17.71 -2.12
C HIS A 31 -3.59 16.33 -2.75
N ARG A 32 -3.81 16.35 -4.06
CA ARG A 32 -4.19 15.19 -4.82
C ARG A 32 -3.00 14.48 -5.45
N HIS A 33 -3.05 13.15 -5.45
CA HIS A 33 -2.12 12.30 -6.20
C HIS A 33 -2.86 11.10 -6.76
N MET A 34 -2.27 10.49 -7.80
CA MET A 34 -2.58 9.12 -8.15
C MET A 34 -1.64 8.25 -7.32
N PHE A 35 -2.19 7.52 -6.37
CA PHE A 35 -1.40 6.62 -5.54
C PHE A 35 -1.29 5.28 -6.25
N ASN A 36 -0.05 4.88 -6.55
CA ASN A 36 0.26 3.60 -7.19
C ASN A 36 0.79 2.67 -6.11
N ILE A 37 0.09 1.58 -5.90
CA ILE A 37 0.34 0.66 -4.79
C ILE A 37 0.72 -0.69 -5.37
N GLU A 38 1.82 -1.25 -4.88
CA GLU A 38 2.27 -2.59 -5.26
C GLU A 38 2.38 -3.43 -3.98
N LEU A 39 1.70 -4.57 -3.95
CA LEU A 39 1.67 -5.45 -2.80
C LEU A 39 2.12 -6.84 -3.22
N HIS A 40 3.06 -7.44 -2.48
CA HIS A 40 3.54 -8.79 -2.74
C HIS A 40 2.98 -9.74 -1.69
N ILE A 41 2.32 -10.80 -2.15
CA ILE A 41 1.69 -11.79 -1.28
C ILE A 41 2.30 -13.16 -1.59
N PRO A 42 2.89 -13.86 -0.60
CA PRO A 42 3.49 -15.16 -0.85
C PRO A 42 2.42 -16.21 -1.16
N VAL A 43 2.76 -17.11 -2.07
CA VAL A 43 1.90 -18.23 -2.44
C VAL A 43 2.73 -19.51 -2.46
N ARG A 44 2.06 -20.65 -2.27
CA ARG A 44 2.71 -21.96 -2.28
C ARG A 44 2.42 -22.73 -3.56
N GLU A 45 1.24 -22.50 -4.14
CA GLU A 45 0.84 -23.15 -5.38
C GLU A 45 1.15 -22.25 -6.56
N LEU A 46 1.73 -22.82 -7.62
CA LEU A 46 2.11 -22.03 -8.79
C LEU A 46 0.95 -21.77 -9.74
N ASP A 47 -0.13 -22.52 -9.61
CA ASP A 47 -1.27 -22.39 -10.50
C ASP A 47 -2.38 -21.57 -9.83
N ARG A 48 -2.16 -20.28 -9.74
CA ARG A 48 -3.16 -19.28 -9.33
C ARG A 48 -3.81 -19.57 -7.98
N GLU A 49 -3.01 -19.86 -6.98
CA GLU A 49 -3.50 -19.95 -5.60
C GLU A 49 -4.29 -18.69 -5.23
N ILE A 50 -3.77 -17.53 -5.64
CA ILE A 50 -4.47 -16.26 -5.55
C ILE A 50 -4.47 -15.67 -6.96
N GLU A 51 -5.65 -15.32 -7.46
CA GLU A 51 -5.79 -14.68 -8.76
C GLU A 51 -5.56 -13.17 -8.58
N PHE A 52 -4.51 -12.63 -9.22
CA PHE A 52 -4.10 -11.26 -8.93
C PHE A 52 -5.09 -10.20 -9.42
N ILE A 53 -5.81 -10.46 -10.52
CA ILE A 53 -6.83 -9.51 -11.02
C ILE A 53 -7.95 -9.36 -10.00
N GLU A 54 -8.42 -10.47 -9.46
CA GLU A 54 -9.46 -10.47 -8.43
C GLU A 54 -8.94 -9.85 -7.14
N GLU A 55 -7.71 -10.19 -6.74
CA GLU A 55 -7.13 -9.65 -5.53
C GLU A 55 -6.92 -8.14 -5.62
N GLN A 56 -6.52 -7.64 -6.79
CA GLN A 56 -6.40 -6.19 -7.01
C GLN A 56 -7.73 -5.48 -6.83
N ARG A 57 -8.81 -6.08 -7.31
CA ARG A 57 -10.15 -5.53 -7.11
C ARG A 57 -10.52 -5.48 -5.63
N ILE A 58 -10.23 -6.55 -4.91
CA ILE A 58 -10.51 -6.63 -3.46
C ILE A 58 -9.69 -5.61 -2.69
N ILE A 59 -8.41 -5.45 -3.01
CA ILE A 59 -7.53 -4.47 -2.36
C ILE A 59 -8.10 -3.06 -2.54
N LYS A 60 -8.48 -2.72 -3.77
CA LYS A 60 -9.04 -1.40 -4.06
C LYS A 60 -10.34 -1.17 -3.30
N GLU A 61 -11.21 -2.17 -3.24
CA GLU A 61 -12.45 -2.08 -2.49
C GLU A 61 -12.20 -1.85 -1.00
N ARG A 62 -11.20 -2.54 -0.43
CA ARG A 62 -10.85 -2.37 0.99
C ARG A 62 -10.31 -0.97 1.28
N ILE A 63 -9.47 -0.44 0.39
CA ILE A 63 -8.97 0.93 0.54
C ILE A 63 -10.11 1.92 0.53
N LEU A 64 -11.02 1.80 -0.44
CA LEU A 64 -12.16 2.70 -0.56
C LEU A 64 -13.18 2.52 0.56
N ALA A 65 -13.33 1.31 1.09
CA ALA A 65 -14.20 1.09 2.23
C ALA A 65 -13.70 1.82 3.48
N LYS A 66 -12.37 1.95 3.63
CA LYS A 66 -11.77 2.62 4.78
C LYS A 66 -11.63 4.11 4.57
N PHE A 67 -11.18 4.54 3.39
CA PHE A 67 -10.77 5.91 3.13
C PHE A 67 -11.62 6.63 2.08
N GLY A 68 -12.48 5.91 1.36
CA GLY A 68 -13.21 6.46 0.23
C GLY A 68 -14.24 7.52 0.64
N ASP A 69 -14.33 8.56 -0.19
CA ASP A 69 -15.40 9.56 -0.06
C ASP A 69 -16.53 9.23 -1.04
N ARG A 70 -17.54 10.10 -1.09
CA ARG A 70 -18.73 9.86 -1.94
C ARG A 70 -18.42 9.88 -3.42
N LEU A 71 -17.32 10.49 -3.83
CA LEU A 71 -16.92 10.61 -5.22
C LEU A 71 -15.97 9.51 -5.66
N GLY A 72 -15.57 8.63 -4.73
CA GLY A 72 -14.67 7.52 -5.03
C GLY A 72 -13.19 7.85 -4.88
N TYR A 73 -12.86 8.98 -4.27
CA TYR A 73 -11.48 9.34 -3.96
C TYR A 73 -11.12 8.80 -2.58
N ALA A 74 -9.86 8.42 -2.41
CA ALA A 74 -9.36 8.03 -1.09
C ALA A 74 -8.92 9.27 -0.32
N GLN A 75 -9.43 9.46 0.88
CA GLN A 75 -9.04 10.55 1.76
C GLN A 75 -8.12 9.98 2.83
N PHE A 76 -6.81 10.01 2.54
CA PHE A 76 -5.81 9.45 3.45
C PHE A 76 -5.46 10.38 4.61
N GLU A 77 -5.93 11.63 4.54
CA GLU A 77 -5.73 12.63 5.60
C GLU A 77 -4.25 12.87 5.86
N GLY A 78 -3.81 12.76 7.11
CA GLY A 78 -2.42 13.02 7.49
C GLY A 78 -1.45 11.88 7.25
N MET A 79 -1.84 10.87 6.48
CA MET A 79 -1.01 9.69 6.24
C MET A 79 0.06 9.96 5.19
N SER A 80 1.30 9.58 5.50
CA SER A 80 2.39 9.54 4.52
C SER A 80 2.27 8.27 3.67
N CYS A 81 3.09 8.16 2.62
CA CYS A 81 3.17 6.91 1.86
C CYS A 81 3.56 5.73 2.75
N GLU A 82 4.45 5.96 3.71
CA GLU A 82 4.85 4.92 4.69
C GLU A 82 3.67 4.46 5.52
N HIS A 83 2.84 5.39 5.98
CA HIS A 83 1.63 5.06 6.76
C HIS A 83 0.63 4.26 5.94
N ILE A 84 0.44 4.61 4.68
CA ILE A 84 -0.48 3.90 3.79
C ILE A 84 0.03 2.47 3.58
N ALA A 85 1.34 2.32 3.31
CA ALA A 85 1.96 1.02 3.15
C ALA A 85 1.83 0.17 4.42
N LYS A 86 2.03 0.79 5.59
CA LYS A 86 1.91 0.10 6.87
C LYS A 86 0.48 -0.40 7.08
N TRP A 87 -0.51 0.43 6.80
CA TRP A 87 -1.91 0.03 6.92
C TRP A 87 -2.21 -1.19 6.06
N LEU A 88 -1.73 -1.20 4.81
CA LEU A 88 -1.92 -2.33 3.92
C LEU A 88 -1.23 -3.60 4.42
N MET A 89 0.00 -3.47 4.92
CA MET A 89 0.73 -4.60 5.47
C MET A 89 0.06 -5.16 6.73
N GLU A 90 -0.66 -4.34 7.48
CA GLU A 90 -1.43 -4.79 8.63
C GLU A 90 -2.72 -5.49 8.19
N GLU A 91 -3.38 -4.99 7.13
CA GLU A 91 -4.58 -5.62 6.59
C GLU A 91 -4.25 -6.94 5.90
N TYR A 92 -3.07 -7.06 5.30
CA TYR A 92 -2.61 -8.26 4.63
C TYR A 92 -1.42 -8.82 5.39
N SER A 93 -1.72 -9.58 6.46
CA SER A 93 -0.71 -10.03 7.42
C SER A 93 0.36 -10.94 6.81
N THR A 94 0.08 -11.60 5.69
CA THR A 94 1.04 -12.45 5.01
C THR A 94 1.85 -11.70 3.96
N ALA A 95 1.45 -10.49 3.58
CA ALA A 95 2.18 -9.71 2.59
C ALA A 95 3.60 -9.42 3.07
N THR A 96 4.55 -9.49 2.15
CA THR A 96 5.98 -9.33 2.47
C THR A 96 6.51 -7.97 2.07
N TYR A 97 5.79 -7.24 1.22
CA TYR A 97 6.29 -6.02 0.58
C TYR A 97 5.11 -5.15 0.18
N CYS A 98 5.21 -3.87 0.45
CA CYS A 98 4.25 -2.89 -0.05
C CYS A 98 4.97 -1.62 -0.47
N LYS A 99 4.75 -1.20 -1.70
CA LYS A 99 5.27 0.05 -2.26
C LYS A 99 4.11 0.99 -2.51
N VAL A 100 4.26 2.24 -2.08
CA VAL A 100 3.27 3.31 -2.34
C VAL A 100 4.01 4.47 -2.98
N ILE A 101 3.63 4.81 -4.21
CA ILE A 101 4.25 5.87 -5.01
C ILE A 101 3.19 6.91 -5.32
N GLU A 102 3.57 8.19 -5.16
CA GLU A 102 2.72 9.32 -5.53
C GLU A 102 2.99 9.67 -7.00
N ASP A 103 1.96 9.55 -7.82
CA ASP A 103 2.06 9.77 -9.26
C ASP A 103 3.13 8.87 -9.86
N THR A 104 4.12 9.42 -10.54
CA THR A 104 5.29 8.67 -11.01
C THR A 104 6.57 9.16 -10.35
N ASN A 105 6.45 9.92 -9.25
CA ASN A 105 7.60 10.59 -8.65
C ASN A 105 8.33 9.72 -7.64
N GLY A 106 7.76 9.55 -6.48
CA GLY A 106 8.43 8.87 -5.39
C GLY A 106 7.44 8.45 -4.32
N GLY A 107 7.94 7.75 -3.34
CA GLY A 107 7.12 7.28 -2.24
C GLY A 107 7.92 6.42 -1.29
N ALA A 108 7.34 5.32 -0.83
CA ALA A 108 7.95 4.49 0.20
C ALA A 108 7.73 3.01 -0.06
N ILE A 109 8.61 2.20 0.49
CA ILE A 109 8.50 0.75 0.50
C ILE A 109 8.59 0.28 1.95
N LEU A 110 7.69 -0.62 2.32
CA LEU A 110 7.82 -1.38 3.57
C LEU A 110 8.04 -2.85 3.21
N VAL A 111 9.00 -3.46 3.87
CA VAL A 111 9.33 -4.87 3.66
C VAL A 111 9.26 -5.57 5.01
N ARG A 112 8.52 -6.68 5.08
CA ARG A 112 8.44 -7.46 6.31
C ARG A 112 9.72 -8.23 6.51
N LYS A 113 10.35 -8.04 7.66
CA LYS A 113 11.61 -8.72 7.96
C LYS A 113 11.35 -10.19 8.25
N GLN A 114 12.09 -11.08 7.57
CA GLN A 114 11.92 -12.51 7.73
C GLN A 114 12.27 -13.01 9.13
N HIS A 115 13.26 -12.39 9.77
CA HIS A 115 13.66 -12.80 11.11
C HIS A 115 12.57 -12.57 12.17
N GLN A 116 11.52 -11.84 11.84
CA GLN A 116 10.34 -11.66 12.70
C GLN A 116 9.36 -12.82 12.56
N ASN A 117 9.57 -13.70 11.59
CA ASN A 117 8.79 -14.91 11.40
C ASN A 117 9.62 -16.10 11.87
N PRO A 118 9.24 -16.77 12.98
CA PRO A 118 10.04 -17.87 13.53
C PRO A 118 10.27 -19.01 12.55
N PHE A 119 9.37 -19.23 11.61
CA PHE A 119 9.53 -20.30 10.61
C PHE A 119 10.61 -19.98 9.60
N CYS A 120 10.80 -18.71 9.27
CA CYS A 120 11.82 -18.31 8.30
C CYS A 120 13.24 -18.52 8.83
N ARG A 121 13.41 -18.52 10.16
CA ARG A 121 14.73 -18.68 10.76
C ARG A 121 15.19 -20.13 10.77
N LEU A 122 14.30 -21.06 10.54
CA LEU A 122 14.59 -22.49 10.53
C LEU A 122 14.97 -23.00 9.15
N GLY A 123 14.74 -22.22 8.14
CA GLY A 123 15.02 -22.59 6.76
C GLY A 123 16.37 -22.16 6.27
#